data_995202591e8e02cf3339d28fdf4f132b
#
_entry.id   995202591e8e02cf3339d28fdf4f132b
#
_cell.length_a   1.000
_cell.length_b   1.000
_cell.length_c   1.000
_cell.angle_alpha   90.00
_cell.angle_beta   90.00
_cell.angle_gamma   90.00
#
_symmetry.space_group_name_H-M   'P 1'
#
loop_
_entity.id
_entity.type
_entity.pdbx_description
1 polymer ?
#
loop_
_entity_poly.entity_id
_entity_poly.type
_entity_poly.pdbx_seq_one_letter_code
_entity_poly.pdbx_strand_id
1 'polypeptide(L)'
;MIGEFVSQVGGDNINLTVLMPPEANPHTYDPSPQDATTIAEADLIFFTGLKYEPAPLLKLLESSACSPEVLAEVGESVFPVEFKEGGHDDHDDHGEEGHDDEEEGHDDEEEGHDEHEGHGHGAYDPHFWFDPNRVSYAAEYIEGKLIQYDPTNEESYKSLTDTFTTELKGLVNEVIELIGMIPSGNRKLITTHESLGYLEAKFGLEVLATIIPSLDSSDEVSPSDLVEVIEVIEEEGVKVMFVESETPSVYAETLAQETGITLVTGLYVETLKPNQSYSEFLISNVELIVNSLK
;
A
#
# COMPACT_ATOMS: atom_id res chain seq x y z
N MET A 1 -1.33 -6.75 -8.22
CA MET A 1 -0.86 -7.45 -7.01
C MET A 1 -1.85 -8.53 -6.56
N ILE A 2 -3.09 -8.22 -6.21
CA ILE A 2 -4.10 -9.20 -5.72
C ILE A 2 -4.27 -10.41 -6.63
N GLY A 3 -4.28 -10.23 -7.97
CA GLY A 3 -4.39 -11.34 -8.93
C GLY A 3 -3.30 -12.40 -8.78
N GLU A 4 -2.08 -12.01 -8.42
CA GLU A 4 -0.99 -12.97 -8.12
C GLU A 4 -1.31 -13.79 -6.87
N PHE A 5 -1.77 -13.17 -5.79
CA PHE A 5 -2.13 -13.90 -4.56
C PHE A 5 -3.29 -14.87 -4.81
N VAL A 6 -4.32 -14.43 -5.55
CA VAL A 6 -5.44 -15.30 -5.94
C VAL A 6 -4.96 -16.46 -6.81
N SER A 7 -4.00 -16.24 -7.71
CA SER A 7 -3.40 -17.30 -8.52
C SER A 7 -2.64 -18.32 -7.69
N GLN A 8 -1.86 -17.87 -6.70
CA GLN A 8 -1.09 -18.74 -5.79
C GLN A 8 -2.00 -19.63 -4.94
N VAL A 9 -3.12 -19.11 -4.46
CA VAL A 9 -4.08 -19.84 -3.62
C VAL A 9 -5.04 -20.69 -4.43
N GLY A 10 -5.52 -20.20 -5.57
CA GLY A 10 -6.52 -20.88 -6.40
C GLY A 10 -5.95 -21.96 -7.33
N GLY A 11 -4.72 -21.75 -7.80
CA GLY A 11 -4.04 -22.65 -8.73
C GLY A 11 -4.90 -22.95 -9.98
N ASP A 12 -4.86 -24.20 -10.42
CA ASP A 12 -5.62 -24.68 -11.59
C ASP A 12 -7.12 -24.89 -11.32
N ASN A 13 -7.60 -24.66 -10.09
CA ASN A 13 -9.00 -24.86 -9.72
C ASN A 13 -9.89 -23.66 -10.04
N ILE A 14 -9.31 -22.54 -10.44
CA ILE A 14 -10.02 -21.29 -10.76
C ILE A 14 -9.73 -20.83 -12.19
N ASN A 15 -10.64 -20.02 -12.73
CA ASN A 15 -10.41 -19.27 -13.96
C ASN A 15 -10.24 -17.80 -13.60
N LEU A 16 -8.98 -17.34 -13.48
CA LEU A 16 -8.65 -15.99 -13.04
C LEU A 16 -8.61 -15.01 -14.22
N THR A 17 -9.28 -13.89 -14.04
CA THR A 17 -9.16 -12.71 -14.93
C THR A 17 -8.70 -11.51 -14.10
N VAL A 18 -7.64 -10.84 -14.52
CA VAL A 18 -7.15 -9.60 -13.92
C VAL A 18 -7.60 -8.43 -14.80
N LEU A 19 -8.31 -7.46 -14.22
CA LEU A 19 -8.86 -6.32 -14.98
C LEU A 19 -7.77 -5.34 -15.41
N MET A 20 -6.90 -4.96 -14.48
CA MET A 20 -5.82 -4.03 -14.78
C MET A 20 -4.65 -4.72 -15.48
N PRO A 21 -4.15 -4.18 -16.60
CA PRO A 21 -2.97 -4.73 -17.26
C PRO A 21 -1.72 -4.55 -16.38
N PRO A 22 -0.68 -5.37 -16.57
CA PRO A 22 0.61 -5.17 -15.93
C PRO A 22 1.18 -3.77 -16.20
N GLU A 23 1.91 -3.22 -15.24
CA GLU A 23 2.57 -1.90 -15.31
C GLU A 23 1.59 -0.70 -15.43
N ALA A 24 0.27 -0.92 -15.25
CA ALA A 24 -0.68 0.18 -15.16
C ALA A 24 -0.62 0.83 -13.77
N ASN A 25 -0.83 2.16 -13.73
CA ASN A 25 -1.04 2.83 -12.46
C ASN A 25 -2.51 2.59 -12.00
N PRO A 26 -2.73 1.91 -10.85
CA PRO A 26 -4.06 1.57 -10.39
C PRO A 26 -4.89 2.79 -9.98
N HIS A 27 -4.27 3.84 -9.47
CA HIS A 27 -4.97 5.06 -9.02
C HIS A 27 -5.59 5.86 -10.17
N THR A 28 -5.06 5.69 -11.39
CA THR A 28 -5.57 6.36 -12.60
C THR A 28 -6.31 5.42 -13.55
N TYR A 29 -6.60 4.19 -13.12
CA TYR A 29 -7.28 3.21 -13.96
C TYR A 29 -8.71 3.65 -14.30
N ASP A 30 -9.00 3.79 -15.60
CA ASP A 30 -10.33 4.14 -16.11
C ASP A 30 -11.00 2.89 -16.68
N PRO A 31 -12.02 2.34 -15.97
CA PRO A 31 -12.63 1.09 -16.38
C PRO A 31 -13.45 1.21 -17.68
N SER A 32 -13.36 0.18 -18.49
CA SER A 32 -14.04 0.07 -19.77
C SER A 32 -15.43 -0.59 -19.66
N PRO A 33 -16.32 -0.47 -20.66
CA PRO A 33 -17.55 -1.24 -20.70
C PRO A 33 -17.33 -2.77 -20.73
N GLN A 34 -16.17 -3.24 -21.20
CA GLN A 34 -15.83 -4.66 -21.17
C GLN A 34 -15.59 -5.14 -19.74
N ASP A 35 -15.01 -4.28 -18.89
CA ASP A 35 -14.79 -4.62 -17.48
C ASP A 35 -16.12 -4.80 -16.74
N ALA A 36 -17.14 -3.99 -17.05
CA ALA A 36 -18.48 -4.18 -16.52
C ALA A 36 -19.05 -5.57 -16.85
N THR A 37 -18.81 -6.07 -18.06
CA THR A 37 -19.24 -7.41 -18.47
C THR A 37 -18.48 -8.48 -17.71
N THR A 38 -17.16 -8.33 -17.60
CA THR A 38 -16.30 -9.26 -16.86
C THR A 38 -16.70 -9.34 -15.38
N ILE A 39 -16.96 -8.18 -14.75
CA ILE A 39 -17.43 -8.09 -13.36
C ILE A 39 -18.80 -8.77 -13.20
N ALA A 40 -19.73 -8.55 -14.12
CA ALA A 40 -21.07 -9.14 -14.05
C ALA A 40 -21.08 -10.68 -14.22
N GLU A 41 -20.11 -11.24 -14.91
CA GLU A 41 -19.96 -12.67 -15.16
C GLU A 41 -19.08 -13.38 -14.09
N ALA A 42 -18.43 -12.63 -13.19
CA ALA A 42 -17.56 -13.20 -12.17
C ALA A 42 -18.37 -13.83 -11.03
N ASP A 43 -17.92 -14.99 -10.59
CA ASP A 43 -18.45 -15.70 -9.42
C ASP A 43 -17.95 -15.14 -8.10
N LEU A 44 -16.72 -14.60 -8.12
CA LEU A 44 -16.06 -13.98 -6.96
C LEU A 44 -15.08 -12.91 -7.47
N ILE A 45 -15.02 -11.77 -6.78
CA ILE A 45 -14.23 -10.62 -7.18
C ILE A 45 -13.39 -10.18 -5.99
N PHE A 46 -12.07 -10.24 -6.15
CA PHE A 46 -11.12 -9.74 -5.16
C PHE A 46 -10.60 -8.37 -5.57
N PHE A 47 -10.54 -7.46 -4.62
CA PHE A 47 -9.96 -6.12 -4.79
C PHE A 47 -9.20 -5.71 -3.53
N THR A 48 -8.34 -4.71 -3.64
CA THR A 48 -7.47 -4.29 -2.53
C THR A 48 -8.28 -3.66 -1.41
N GLY A 49 -9.15 -2.70 -1.74
CA GLY A 49 -9.84 -1.87 -0.77
C GLY A 49 -8.94 -0.78 -0.18
N LEU A 50 -9.23 -0.32 1.04
CA LEU A 50 -8.46 0.71 1.73
C LEU A 50 -8.29 2.01 0.91
N LYS A 51 -9.25 2.31 0.02
CA LYS A 51 -9.23 3.44 -0.94
C LYS A 51 -8.14 3.33 -2.03
N TYR A 52 -7.63 2.15 -2.29
CA TYR A 52 -6.63 1.92 -3.33
C TYR A 52 -7.22 2.02 -4.75
N GLU A 53 -8.36 1.40 -4.98
CA GLU A 53 -9.03 1.48 -6.28
C GLU A 53 -9.66 2.85 -6.49
N PRO A 54 -9.54 3.43 -7.71
CA PRO A 54 -10.14 4.73 -8.00
C PRO A 54 -11.68 4.66 -7.97
N ALA A 55 -12.31 5.76 -7.58
CA ALA A 55 -13.75 5.83 -7.40
C ALA A 55 -14.58 5.33 -8.62
N PRO A 56 -14.19 5.56 -9.89
CA PRO A 56 -14.89 4.98 -11.03
C PRO A 56 -14.91 3.46 -11.05
N LEU A 57 -13.80 2.80 -10.66
CA LEU A 57 -13.72 1.34 -10.59
C LEU A 57 -14.56 0.80 -9.43
N LEU A 58 -14.48 1.38 -8.24
CA LEU A 58 -15.32 0.98 -7.10
C LEU A 58 -16.80 1.07 -7.45
N LYS A 59 -17.23 2.17 -8.05
CA LYS A 59 -18.61 2.33 -8.51
C LYS A 59 -19.02 1.29 -9.55
N LEU A 60 -18.11 0.92 -10.45
CA LEU A 60 -18.36 -0.13 -11.42
C LEU A 60 -18.49 -1.51 -10.76
N LEU A 61 -17.62 -1.85 -9.79
CA LEU A 61 -17.73 -3.07 -8.99
C LEU A 61 -19.09 -3.17 -8.31
N GLU A 62 -19.50 -2.14 -7.58
CA GLU A 62 -20.79 -2.08 -6.87
C GLU A 62 -22.01 -2.20 -7.78
N SER A 63 -21.95 -1.55 -8.97
CA SER A 63 -23.09 -1.51 -9.88
C SER A 63 -23.19 -2.69 -10.85
N SER A 64 -22.11 -3.41 -11.08
CA SER A 64 -22.04 -4.49 -12.07
C SER A 64 -21.95 -5.88 -11.46
N ALA A 65 -21.46 -6.02 -10.23
CA ALA A 65 -21.43 -7.31 -9.55
C ALA A 65 -22.84 -7.90 -9.39
N CYS A 66 -22.97 -9.21 -9.55
CA CYS A 66 -24.27 -9.89 -9.46
C CYS A 66 -24.90 -9.83 -8.06
N SER A 67 -24.10 -9.72 -7.02
CA SER A 67 -24.50 -9.42 -5.63
C SER A 67 -23.34 -8.85 -4.83
N PRO A 68 -23.59 -8.14 -3.70
CA PRO A 68 -22.51 -7.65 -2.85
C PRO A 68 -21.64 -8.77 -2.24
N GLU A 69 -22.18 -9.96 -2.05
CA GLU A 69 -21.47 -11.09 -1.43
C GLU A 69 -20.33 -11.64 -2.29
N VAL A 70 -20.34 -11.36 -3.60
CA VAL A 70 -19.24 -11.77 -4.49
C VAL A 70 -18.06 -10.81 -4.43
N LEU A 71 -18.21 -9.64 -3.82
CA LEU A 71 -17.15 -8.68 -3.60
C LEU A 71 -16.35 -9.05 -2.35
N ALA A 72 -15.05 -9.19 -2.49
CA ALA A 72 -14.12 -9.58 -1.42
C ALA A 72 -12.98 -8.56 -1.31
N GLU A 73 -13.11 -7.66 -0.35
CA GLU A 73 -12.07 -6.70 -0.01
C GLU A 73 -10.95 -7.39 0.79
N VAL A 74 -9.74 -7.39 0.24
CA VAL A 74 -8.60 -8.10 0.82
C VAL A 74 -7.92 -7.27 1.90
N GLY A 75 -7.82 -5.97 1.70
CA GLY A 75 -7.08 -5.06 2.57
C GLY A 75 -7.56 -5.02 4.02
N GLU A 76 -8.86 -5.21 4.26
CA GLU A 76 -9.38 -5.28 5.63
C GLU A 76 -8.83 -6.48 6.44
N SER A 77 -8.47 -7.58 5.74
CA SER A 77 -8.01 -8.81 6.37
C SER A 77 -6.56 -8.77 6.83
N VAL A 78 -5.77 -7.78 6.38
CA VAL A 78 -4.32 -7.76 6.56
C VAL A 78 -3.86 -6.98 7.79
N PHE A 79 -4.76 -6.50 8.64
CA PHE A 79 -4.45 -5.61 9.76
C PHE A 79 -3.66 -4.37 9.28
N PRO A 80 -4.27 -3.53 8.47
CA PRO A 80 -3.57 -2.45 7.78
C PRO A 80 -2.94 -1.46 8.75
N VAL A 81 -1.84 -0.82 8.29
CA VAL A 81 -1.15 0.23 9.04
C VAL A 81 -1.87 1.54 8.81
N GLU A 82 -2.09 2.31 9.88
CA GLU A 82 -2.64 3.67 9.77
C GLU A 82 -1.61 4.59 9.11
N PHE A 83 -2.06 5.34 8.13
CA PHE A 83 -1.29 6.42 7.52
C PHE A 83 -1.51 7.72 8.29
N LYS A 84 -0.43 8.36 8.70
CA LYS A 84 -0.47 9.69 9.33
C LYS A 84 -0.03 10.70 8.28
N GLU A 85 -0.96 11.55 7.83
CA GLU A 85 -0.60 12.69 6.98
C GLU A 85 0.38 13.60 7.72
N GLY A 86 1.55 13.86 7.11
CA GLY A 86 2.49 14.90 7.44
C GLY A 86 2.85 14.97 8.92
N GLY A 87 3.65 14.07 9.43
CA GLY A 87 4.06 14.10 10.82
C GLY A 87 5.57 14.02 11.00
N HIS A 88 6.24 15.15 10.98
CA HIS A 88 7.34 15.32 11.91
C HIS A 88 6.71 15.49 13.30
N ASP A 89 6.61 14.38 14.06
CA ASP A 89 6.32 14.45 15.49
C ASP A 89 7.48 15.18 16.15
N ASP A 90 7.33 16.48 16.37
CA ASP A 90 8.08 17.20 17.39
C ASP A 90 7.88 16.42 18.70
N HIS A 91 8.94 15.78 19.18
CA HIS A 91 9.00 15.17 20.50
C HIS A 91 8.90 16.27 21.58
N ASP A 92 7.71 16.78 21.78
CA ASP A 92 7.39 17.55 22.96
C ASP A 92 7.11 16.59 24.12
N ASP A 93 8.20 16.33 24.86
CA ASP A 93 8.20 15.76 26.20
C ASP A 93 7.47 16.72 27.16
N HIS A 94 6.16 16.61 27.27
CA HIS A 94 5.39 17.29 28.31
C HIS A 94 5.12 16.36 29.47
N GLY A 95 5.95 16.55 30.51
CA GLY A 95 5.79 15.98 31.84
C GLY A 95 4.40 16.19 32.42
N GLU A 96 3.95 15.16 33.12
CA GLU A 96 2.78 15.14 33.97
C GLU A 96 2.82 16.25 35.03
N GLU A 97 1.86 17.16 35.02
CA GLU A 97 1.42 17.87 36.25
C GLU A 97 -0.09 17.74 36.39
N GLY A 98 -0.47 17.02 37.42
CA GLY A 98 -1.84 16.84 37.82
C GLY A 98 -2.49 18.11 38.36
N HIS A 99 -3.76 18.29 38.06
CA HIS A 99 -4.67 19.15 38.83
C HIS A 99 -6.00 18.45 39.08
N ASP A 100 -6.31 18.37 40.39
CA ASP A 100 -7.55 17.90 40.98
C ASP A 100 -8.72 18.91 40.76
N ASP A 101 -9.90 18.28 40.62
CA ASP A 101 -11.23 18.73 41.10
C ASP A 101 -11.76 20.14 40.85
N GLU A 102 -12.94 20.26 40.26
CA GLU A 102 -14.20 20.57 40.92
C GLU A 102 -15.41 20.46 39.95
N GLU A 103 -16.45 19.77 40.43
CA GLU A 103 -17.77 19.64 39.80
C GLU A 103 -18.52 21.00 39.87
N GLU A 104 -19.21 21.42 38.80
CA GLU A 104 -20.53 22.06 38.89
C GLU A 104 -21.33 21.82 37.59
N GLY A 105 -22.54 21.28 37.77
CA GLY A 105 -23.47 21.01 36.69
C GLY A 105 -24.23 22.24 36.22
N HIS A 106 -24.66 22.21 34.97
CA HIS A 106 -25.83 22.96 34.48
C HIS A 106 -26.57 22.21 33.39
N ASP A 107 -27.89 22.23 33.54
CA ASP A 107 -28.93 21.58 32.74
C ASP A 107 -29.13 22.21 31.36
N ASP A 108 -29.56 21.33 30.44
CA ASP A 108 -30.49 21.49 29.32
C ASP A 108 -30.46 22.73 28.42
N GLU A 109 -30.19 22.51 27.12
CA GLU A 109 -31.16 22.83 26.05
C GLU A 109 -30.79 22.09 24.76
N GLU A 110 -31.74 21.35 24.19
CA GLU A 110 -31.69 20.69 22.89
C GLU A 110 -31.71 21.75 21.77
N GLU A 111 -30.70 21.78 20.89
CA GLU A 111 -30.88 22.26 19.52
C GLU A 111 -29.90 21.56 18.54
N GLY A 112 -30.47 20.95 17.53
CA GLY A 112 -29.93 20.83 16.16
C GLY A 112 -28.60 20.13 15.99
N HIS A 113 -28.61 18.80 15.81
CA HIS A 113 -27.47 18.09 15.24
C HIS A 113 -27.34 18.42 13.76
N ASP A 114 -26.50 19.38 13.41
CA ASP A 114 -25.84 19.39 12.11
C ASP A 114 -24.90 18.19 12.10
N GLU A 115 -25.09 17.30 11.13
CA GLU A 115 -24.21 16.17 10.84
C GLU A 115 -22.81 16.72 10.52
N HIS A 116 -21.96 16.85 11.52
CA HIS A 116 -20.52 16.95 11.34
C HIS A 116 -20.07 15.58 10.81
N GLU A 117 -19.93 15.50 9.49
CA GLU A 117 -19.17 14.41 8.85
C GLU A 117 -17.84 14.28 9.57
N GLY A 118 -17.59 13.05 10.07
CA GLY A 118 -16.62 12.72 11.07
C GLY A 118 -15.22 13.19 10.79
N HIS A 119 -14.58 13.58 11.84
CA HIS A 119 -13.14 13.65 11.95
C HIS A 119 -12.53 12.37 11.35
N GLY A 120 -11.75 12.53 10.27
CA GLY A 120 -11.18 11.43 9.53
C GLY A 120 -10.39 10.50 10.45
N HIS A 121 -10.91 9.31 10.64
CA HIS A 121 -10.08 8.20 11.05
C HIS A 121 -9.02 8.07 9.96
N GLY A 122 -7.73 8.09 10.31
CA GLY A 122 -6.61 8.12 9.38
C GLY A 122 -6.79 7.15 8.22
N ALA A 123 -6.38 7.52 7.03
CA ALA A 123 -6.35 6.59 5.92
C ALA A 123 -5.44 5.42 6.29
N TYR A 124 -5.75 4.22 5.84
CA TYR A 124 -4.88 3.06 5.98
C TYR A 124 -4.02 2.93 4.74
N ASP A 125 -2.74 2.58 4.91
CA ASP A 125 -1.84 2.30 3.81
C ASP A 125 -2.28 1.02 3.06
N PRO A 126 -2.62 1.09 1.76
CA PRO A 126 -3.05 -0.07 0.99
C PRO A 126 -1.88 -0.94 0.48
N HIS A 127 -0.62 -0.48 0.58
CA HIS A 127 0.56 -1.12 -0.01
C HIS A 127 1.12 -2.27 0.85
N PHE A 128 0.23 -3.08 1.44
CA PHE A 128 0.57 -4.15 2.39
C PHE A 128 1.47 -5.24 1.81
N TRP A 129 1.59 -5.35 0.50
CA TRP A 129 2.45 -6.34 -0.15
C TRP A 129 3.95 -6.10 0.06
N PHE A 130 4.34 -4.99 0.66
CA PHE A 130 5.71 -4.79 1.12
C PHE A 130 6.03 -5.48 2.47
N ASP A 131 5.05 -6.09 3.14
CA ASP A 131 5.26 -7.02 4.26
C ASP A 131 4.72 -8.42 3.92
N PRO A 132 5.57 -9.43 3.64
CA PRO A 132 5.10 -10.78 3.33
C PRO A 132 4.23 -11.43 4.40
N ASN A 133 4.31 -10.97 5.67
CA ASN A 133 3.40 -11.46 6.71
C ASN A 133 1.96 -10.97 6.46
N ARG A 134 1.80 -9.75 5.95
CA ARG A 134 0.48 -9.23 5.56
C ARG A 134 -0.08 -9.97 4.37
N VAL A 135 0.79 -10.33 3.41
CA VAL A 135 0.41 -11.18 2.27
C VAL A 135 -0.03 -12.57 2.74
N SER A 136 0.53 -13.11 3.83
CA SER A 136 0.04 -14.37 4.41
C SER A 136 -1.40 -14.27 4.90
N TYR A 137 -1.78 -13.17 5.56
CA TYR A 137 -3.18 -12.94 5.97
C TYR A 137 -4.11 -12.77 4.75
N ALA A 138 -3.64 -12.07 3.71
CA ALA A 138 -4.38 -11.95 2.46
C ALA A 138 -4.61 -13.32 1.81
N ALA A 139 -3.59 -14.19 1.79
CA ALA A 139 -3.69 -15.55 1.25
C ALA A 139 -4.70 -16.41 2.04
N GLU A 140 -4.67 -16.36 3.37
CA GLU A 140 -5.63 -17.06 4.23
C GLU A 140 -7.08 -16.54 4.04
N TYR A 141 -7.25 -15.24 3.86
CA TYR A 141 -8.56 -14.67 3.54
C TYR A 141 -9.08 -15.12 2.17
N ILE A 142 -8.22 -15.09 1.14
CA ILE A 142 -8.54 -15.57 -0.22
C ILE A 142 -8.93 -17.05 -0.17
N GLU A 143 -8.16 -17.89 0.53
CA GLU A 143 -8.47 -19.30 0.76
C GLU A 143 -9.89 -19.47 1.32
N GLY A 144 -10.21 -18.75 2.41
CA GLY A 144 -11.52 -18.83 3.05
C GLY A 144 -12.67 -18.49 2.09
N LYS A 145 -12.50 -17.46 1.25
CA LYS A 145 -13.49 -17.06 0.24
C LYS A 145 -13.64 -18.12 -0.86
N LEU A 146 -12.53 -18.67 -1.36
CA LEU A 146 -12.56 -19.75 -2.37
C LEU A 146 -13.22 -21.00 -1.83
N ILE A 147 -12.92 -21.42 -0.59
CA ILE A 147 -13.56 -22.58 0.05
C ILE A 147 -15.06 -22.36 0.24
N GLN A 148 -15.46 -21.15 0.66
CA GLN A 148 -16.86 -20.80 0.82
C GLN A 148 -17.64 -20.92 -0.48
N TYR A 149 -17.04 -20.52 -1.60
CA TYR A 149 -17.65 -20.57 -2.92
C TYR A 149 -17.57 -21.97 -3.55
N ASP A 150 -16.41 -22.63 -3.46
CA ASP A 150 -16.14 -23.96 -4.02
C ASP A 150 -15.57 -24.91 -2.95
N PRO A 151 -16.41 -25.47 -2.08
CA PRO A 151 -15.98 -26.39 -1.03
C PRO A 151 -15.45 -27.73 -1.57
N THR A 152 -15.66 -28.02 -2.87
CA THR A 152 -15.19 -29.29 -3.47
C THR A 152 -13.67 -29.33 -3.55
N ASN A 153 -13.04 -28.19 -3.73
CA ASN A 153 -11.59 -28.02 -3.86
C ASN A 153 -10.89 -27.55 -2.55
N GLU A 154 -11.56 -27.63 -1.40
CA GLU A 154 -11.06 -27.17 -0.09
C GLU A 154 -9.63 -27.66 0.22
N GLU A 155 -9.36 -28.96 0.08
CA GLU A 155 -8.04 -29.57 0.36
C GLU A 155 -6.95 -29.01 -0.56
N SER A 156 -7.28 -28.70 -1.81
CA SER A 156 -6.36 -28.11 -2.79
C SER A 156 -6.00 -26.68 -2.40
N TYR A 157 -7.01 -25.85 -2.06
CA TYR A 157 -6.80 -24.47 -1.65
C TYR A 157 -5.94 -24.40 -0.39
N LYS A 158 -6.22 -25.19 0.64
CA LYS A 158 -5.41 -25.26 1.86
C LYS A 158 -3.97 -25.66 1.57
N SER A 159 -3.74 -26.67 0.73
CA SER A 159 -2.38 -27.12 0.38
C SER A 159 -1.59 -26.05 -0.37
N LEU A 160 -2.25 -25.29 -1.26
CA LEU A 160 -1.63 -24.20 -2.01
C LEU A 160 -1.31 -23.02 -1.07
N THR A 161 -2.22 -22.65 -0.20
CA THR A 161 -2.02 -21.59 0.81
C THR A 161 -0.89 -21.93 1.77
N ASP A 162 -0.84 -23.19 2.28
CA ASP A 162 0.24 -23.65 3.15
C ASP A 162 1.61 -23.55 2.46
N THR A 163 1.66 -23.89 1.18
CA THR A 163 2.88 -23.78 0.36
C THR A 163 3.28 -22.31 0.24
N PHE A 164 2.37 -21.45 -0.20
CA PHE A 164 2.62 -20.05 -0.43
C PHE A 164 3.03 -19.33 0.88
N THR A 165 2.31 -19.54 1.99
CA THR A 165 2.66 -18.94 3.29
C THR A 165 3.99 -19.43 3.84
N THR A 166 4.42 -20.64 3.49
CA THR A 166 5.76 -21.15 3.83
C THR A 166 6.85 -20.41 3.05
N GLU A 167 6.63 -20.16 1.75
CA GLU A 167 7.53 -19.35 0.93
C GLU A 167 7.62 -17.91 1.44
N LEU A 168 6.48 -17.29 1.81
CA LEU A 168 6.42 -15.95 2.37
C LEU A 168 7.25 -15.80 3.67
N LYS A 169 7.24 -16.83 4.55
CA LYS A 169 8.09 -16.85 5.75
C LYS A 169 9.58 -16.87 5.42
N GLY A 170 9.96 -17.58 4.36
CA GLY A 170 11.34 -17.57 3.84
C GLY A 170 11.73 -16.18 3.32
N LEU A 171 10.82 -15.55 2.56
CA LEU A 171 11.00 -14.25 1.96
C LEU A 171 11.22 -13.14 3.01
N VAL A 172 10.51 -13.18 4.14
CA VAL A 172 10.76 -12.25 5.27
C VAL A 172 12.21 -12.28 5.72
N ASN A 173 12.78 -13.49 5.89
CA ASN A 173 14.17 -13.62 6.33
C ASN A 173 15.15 -13.09 5.27
N GLU A 174 14.89 -13.36 4.00
CA GLU A 174 15.71 -12.87 2.90
C GLU A 174 15.72 -11.33 2.83
N VAL A 175 14.56 -10.69 2.97
CA VAL A 175 14.45 -9.23 3.03
C VAL A 175 15.20 -8.65 4.24
N ILE A 176 15.10 -9.28 5.42
CA ILE A 176 15.86 -8.88 6.61
C ILE A 176 17.37 -8.94 6.35
N GLU A 177 17.87 -10.02 5.74
CA GLU A 177 19.29 -10.17 5.41
C GLU A 177 19.76 -9.12 4.41
N LEU A 178 18.99 -8.86 3.36
CA LEU A 178 19.31 -7.86 2.35
C LEU A 178 19.35 -6.44 2.94
N ILE A 179 18.30 -6.01 3.64
CA ILE A 179 18.25 -4.67 4.26
C ILE A 179 19.31 -4.54 5.35
N GLY A 180 19.64 -5.63 6.04
CA GLY A 180 20.74 -5.69 7.00
C GLY A 180 22.10 -5.32 6.42
N MET A 181 22.30 -5.39 5.10
CA MET A 181 23.52 -4.96 4.43
C MET A 181 23.66 -3.44 4.30
N ILE A 182 22.57 -2.68 4.48
CA ILE A 182 22.62 -1.22 4.46
C ILE A 182 23.11 -0.73 5.84
N PRO A 183 24.16 0.11 5.89
CA PRO A 183 24.57 0.76 7.13
C PRO A 183 23.38 1.51 7.77
N SER A 184 23.21 1.44 9.09
CA SER A 184 22.04 2.03 9.77
C SER A 184 21.84 3.52 9.47
N GLY A 185 22.91 4.28 9.35
CA GLY A 185 22.85 5.70 8.98
C GLY A 185 22.49 5.99 7.51
N ASN A 186 22.43 4.97 6.66
CA ASN A 186 22.10 5.11 5.24
C ASN A 186 20.69 4.62 4.89
N ARG A 187 19.88 4.19 5.88
CA ARG A 187 18.53 3.62 5.65
C ARG A 187 17.45 4.69 5.42
N LYS A 188 17.86 5.87 5.03
CA LYS A 188 17.03 7.04 4.74
C LYS A 188 16.83 7.16 3.24
N LEU A 189 15.58 7.34 2.80
CA LEU A 189 15.24 7.43 1.39
C LEU A 189 14.12 8.45 1.15
N ILE A 190 14.00 8.85 -0.11
CA ILE A 190 12.91 9.68 -0.63
C ILE A 190 12.30 8.92 -1.80
N THR A 191 10.97 8.93 -1.91
CA THR A 191 10.22 8.21 -2.96
C THR A 191 9.29 9.16 -3.73
N THR A 192 8.59 8.63 -4.72
CA THR A 192 7.64 9.43 -5.50
C THR A 192 6.38 9.70 -4.69
N HIS A 193 5.76 8.67 -4.10
CA HIS A 193 4.59 8.82 -3.22
C HIS A 193 4.69 7.92 -1.99
N GLU A 194 3.71 8.01 -1.10
CA GLU A 194 3.65 7.26 0.16
C GLU A 194 3.26 5.79 -0.07
N SER A 195 4.23 4.94 -0.39
CA SER A 195 4.00 3.54 -0.77
C SER A 195 4.83 2.53 -0.01
N LEU A 196 5.85 2.96 0.74
CA LEU A 196 6.80 2.05 1.40
C LEU A 196 6.61 1.94 2.92
N GLY A 197 5.49 2.41 3.48
CA GLY A 197 5.22 2.42 4.91
C GLY A 197 5.36 1.04 5.59
N TYR A 198 5.04 -0.04 4.89
CA TYR A 198 5.24 -1.40 5.41
C TYR A 198 6.71 -1.84 5.42
N LEU A 199 7.53 -1.42 4.45
CA LEU A 199 8.98 -1.65 4.50
C LEU A 199 9.62 -0.88 5.67
N GLU A 200 9.16 0.33 5.89
CA GLU A 200 9.56 1.18 7.01
C GLU A 200 9.22 0.53 8.34
N ALA A 201 7.94 0.24 8.57
CA ALA A 201 7.44 -0.33 9.82
C ALA A 201 8.05 -1.71 10.15
N LYS A 202 8.33 -2.53 9.12
CA LYS A 202 8.74 -3.92 9.30
C LYS A 202 10.25 -4.10 9.28
N PHE A 203 10.97 -3.39 8.43
CA PHE A 203 12.37 -3.70 8.13
C PHE A 203 13.33 -2.56 8.48
N GLY A 204 12.82 -1.43 8.98
CA GLY A 204 13.64 -0.34 9.51
C GLY A 204 14.34 0.47 8.42
N LEU A 205 13.69 0.65 7.29
CA LEU A 205 13.95 1.75 6.38
C LEU A 205 13.21 3.00 6.91
N GLU A 206 13.57 4.17 6.47
CA GLU A 206 12.98 5.44 6.87
C GLU A 206 12.71 6.28 5.62
N VAL A 207 11.44 6.49 5.29
CA VAL A 207 11.02 7.38 4.20
C VAL A 207 10.89 8.77 4.79
N LEU A 208 11.83 9.65 4.48
CA LEU A 208 11.88 10.99 5.07
C LEU A 208 10.93 11.97 4.40
N ALA A 209 10.70 11.81 3.11
CA ALA A 209 9.78 12.63 2.34
C ALA A 209 9.38 11.94 1.05
N THR A 210 8.27 12.39 0.48
CA THR A 210 7.77 11.97 -0.83
C THR A 210 7.48 13.20 -1.69
N ILE A 211 7.57 13.05 -3.02
CA ILE A 211 7.21 14.15 -3.94
C ILE A 211 5.70 14.42 -3.87
N ILE A 212 4.92 13.34 -3.76
CA ILE A 212 3.46 13.35 -3.62
C ILE A 212 3.19 12.87 -2.18
N PRO A 213 2.86 13.78 -1.23
CA PRO A 213 2.66 13.41 0.17
C PRO A 213 1.27 12.77 0.38
N SER A 214 1.00 11.71 -0.37
CA SER A 214 -0.27 10.99 -0.38
C SER A 214 -0.07 9.51 -0.69
N LEU A 215 -1.01 8.68 -0.25
CA LEU A 215 -1.15 7.27 -0.64
C LEU A 215 -1.68 7.10 -2.07
N ASP A 216 -2.24 8.15 -2.66
CA ASP A 216 -2.71 8.19 -4.05
C ASP A 216 -1.69 8.90 -4.94
N SER A 217 -1.01 8.14 -5.78
CA SER A 217 0.01 8.68 -6.69
C SER A 217 -0.53 9.61 -7.79
N SER A 218 -1.85 9.77 -7.88
CA SER A 218 -2.50 10.71 -8.80
C SER A 218 -2.78 12.09 -8.19
N ASP A 219 -2.51 12.27 -6.90
CA ASP A 219 -2.72 13.54 -6.21
C ASP A 219 -1.79 14.65 -6.72
N GLU A 220 -2.27 15.88 -6.61
CA GLU A 220 -1.54 17.06 -7.11
C GLU A 220 -0.40 17.43 -6.15
N VAL A 221 0.74 17.80 -6.74
CA VAL A 221 1.92 18.30 -6.01
C VAL A 221 1.87 19.82 -5.95
N SER A 222 1.92 20.38 -4.76
CA SER A 222 1.99 21.82 -4.54
C SER A 222 3.45 22.33 -4.56
N PRO A 223 3.69 23.63 -4.81
CA PRO A 223 5.03 24.19 -4.67
C PRO A 223 5.60 24.08 -3.25
N SER A 224 4.75 24.07 -2.21
CA SER A 224 5.18 23.86 -0.80
C SER A 224 5.73 22.47 -0.58
N ASP A 225 5.12 21.44 -1.15
CA ASP A 225 5.58 20.05 -1.01
C ASP A 225 7.00 19.89 -1.59
N LEU A 226 7.25 20.52 -2.74
CA LEU A 226 8.60 20.52 -3.33
C LEU A 226 9.64 21.24 -2.50
N VAL A 227 9.26 22.34 -1.83
CA VAL A 227 10.17 23.06 -0.90
C VAL A 227 10.49 22.17 0.29
N GLU A 228 9.52 21.52 0.87
CA GLU A 228 9.70 20.58 1.99
C GLU A 228 10.65 19.44 1.63
N VAL A 229 10.47 18.83 0.46
CA VAL A 229 11.39 17.78 -0.03
C VAL A 229 12.82 18.31 -0.18
N ILE A 230 13.01 19.54 -0.69
CA ILE A 230 14.35 20.18 -0.80
C ILE A 230 14.96 20.38 0.59
N GLU A 231 14.20 20.91 1.54
CA GLU A 231 14.67 21.12 2.91
C GLU A 231 15.09 19.80 3.56
N VAL A 232 14.30 18.76 3.44
CA VAL A 232 14.64 17.40 3.94
C VAL A 232 15.92 16.86 3.28
N ILE A 233 16.09 17.02 1.96
CA ILE A 233 17.31 16.59 1.25
C ILE A 233 18.56 17.30 1.82
N GLU A 234 18.46 18.60 2.06
CA GLU A 234 19.59 19.43 2.53
C GLU A 234 19.91 19.15 4.00
N GLU A 235 18.90 19.09 4.88
CA GLU A 235 19.05 18.91 6.32
C GLU A 235 19.55 17.51 6.69
N GLU A 236 18.94 16.48 6.08
CA GLU A 236 19.23 15.06 6.37
C GLU A 236 20.39 14.50 5.52
N GLY A 237 20.81 15.25 4.51
CA GLY A 237 21.91 14.86 3.62
C GLY A 237 21.61 13.62 2.81
N VAL A 238 20.35 13.39 2.43
CA VAL A 238 19.93 12.26 1.62
C VAL A 238 20.56 12.36 0.23
N LYS A 239 21.09 11.25 -0.27
CA LYS A 239 21.85 11.24 -1.53
C LYS A 239 21.09 10.62 -2.69
N VAL A 240 20.02 9.89 -2.39
CA VAL A 240 19.32 9.04 -3.37
C VAL A 240 17.81 9.26 -3.21
N MET A 241 17.15 9.50 -4.35
CA MET A 241 15.70 9.50 -4.48
C MET A 241 15.30 8.33 -5.39
N PHE A 242 14.33 7.55 -4.96
CA PHE A 242 13.78 6.44 -5.74
C PHE A 242 12.55 6.91 -6.51
N VAL A 243 12.64 6.80 -7.84
CA VAL A 243 11.53 7.17 -8.74
C VAL A 243 10.78 5.91 -9.16
N GLU A 244 9.50 5.91 -8.90
CA GLU A 244 8.60 4.81 -9.21
C GLU A 244 8.35 4.70 -10.71
N SER A 245 8.26 3.47 -11.19
CA SER A 245 8.13 3.20 -12.62
C SER A 245 6.70 3.45 -13.14
N GLU A 246 5.71 3.21 -12.28
CA GLU A 246 4.29 3.42 -12.60
C GLU A 246 3.88 4.90 -12.49
N THR A 247 4.64 5.69 -11.75
CA THR A 247 4.38 7.11 -11.50
C THR A 247 5.61 7.96 -11.83
N PRO A 248 5.99 8.08 -13.13
CA PRO A 248 7.10 8.94 -13.53
C PRO A 248 6.81 10.40 -13.15
N SER A 249 7.70 11.02 -12.39
CA SER A 249 7.52 12.39 -11.92
C SER A 249 8.47 13.36 -12.61
N VAL A 250 7.93 14.37 -13.26
CA VAL A 250 8.72 15.49 -13.82
C VAL A 250 9.38 16.33 -12.72
N TYR A 251 8.82 16.29 -11.50
CA TYR A 251 9.37 17.00 -10.34
C TYR A 251 10.66 16.35 -9.83
N ALA A 252 10.82 15.03 -9.98
CA ALA A 252 12.04 14.33 -9.58
C ALA A 252 13.28 14.88 -10.32
N GLU A 253 13.15 15.13 -11.62
CA GLU A 253 14.26 15.74 -12.41
C GLU A 253 14.56 17.17 -11.94
N THR A 254 13.54 17.94 -11.60
CA THR A 254 13.70 19.31 -11.07
C THR A 254 14.41 19.29 -9.72
N LEU A 255 13.95 18.44 -8.79
CA LEU A 255 14.59 18.27 -7.49
C LEU A 255 16.06 17.84 -7.62
N ALA A 256 16.35 16.92 -8.54
CA ALA A 256 17.72 16.49 -8.79
C ALA A 256 18.62 17.60 -9.34
N GLN A 257 18.08 18.50 -10.17
CA GLN A 257 18.81 19.67 -10.67
C GLN A 257 19.11 20.70 -9.59
N GLU A 258 18.16 20.96 -8.67
CA GLU A 258 18.29 21.95 -7.62
C GLU A 258 19.20 21.45 -6.46
N THR A 259 19.05 20.18 -6.06
CA THR A 259 19.72 19.63 -4.87
C THR A 259 20.97 18.79 -5.18
N GLY A 260 21.09 18.30 -6.39
CA GLY A 260 22.15 17.35 -6.77
C GLY A 260 21.90 15.91 -6.30
N ILE A 261 20.69 15.59 -5.80
CA ILE A 261 20.33 14.23 -5.40
C ILE A 261 20.39 13.26 -6.58
N THR A 262 20.82 12.03 -6.35
CA THR A 262 20.87 10.99 -7.39
C THR A 262 19.52 10.33 -7.57
N LEU A 263 18.98 10.31 -8.79
CA LEU A 263 17.75 9.58 -9.08
C LEU A 263 18.05 8.11 -9.37
N VAL A 264 17.32 7.22 -8.71
CA VAL A 264 17.29 5.78 -8.96
C VAL A 264 15.93 5.41 -9.50
N THR A 265 15.88 4.97 -10.75
CA THR A 265 14.66 4.54 -11.44
C THR A 265 14.50 3.03 -11.38
N GLY A 266 13.28 2.53 -11.63
CA GLY A 266 13.01 1.09 -11.69
C GLY A 266 12.47 0.51 -10.40
N LEU A 267 12.08 1.35 -9.43
CA LEU A 267 11.26 0.94 -8.30
C LEU A 267 9.84 0.69 -8.81
N TYR A 268 9.28 -0.48 -8.54
CA TYR A 268 7.89 -0.83 -8.83
C TYR A 268 7.16 -0.96 -7.52
N VAL A 269 6.06 -0.25 -7.36
CA VAL A 269 5.33 -0.21 -6.08
C VAL A 269 3.91 -0.74 -6.19
N GLU A 270 3.29 -0.61 -7.36
CA GLU A 270 1.87 -0.90 -7.55
C GLU A 270 1.61 -2.25 -8.23
N THR A 271 2.42 -2.60 -9.21
CA THR A 271 2.13 -3.72 -10.09
C THR A 271 3.34 -4.61 -10.34
N LEU A 272 3.06 -5.84 -10.73
CA LEU A 272 4.07 -6.80 -11.18
C LEU A 272 4.42 -6.55 -12.66
N LYS A 273 5.68 -6.78 -13.00
CA LYS A 273 6.08 -6.90 -14.41
C LYS A 273 5.45 -8.15 -15.04
N PRO A 274 5.31 -8.19 -16.37
CA PRO A 274 4.81 -9.39 -17.04
C PRO A 274 5.59 -10.65 -16.64
N ASN A 275 4.88 -11.68 -16.19
CA ASN A 275 5.40 -12.97 -15.71
C ASN A 275 6.32 -12.89 -14.48
N GLN A 276 6.29 -11.83 -13.72
CA GLN A 276 7.02 -11.69 -12.46
C GLN A 276 6.18 -12.27 -11.33
N SER A 277 6.76 -13.10 -10.49
CA SER A 277 6.15 -13.54 -9.24
C SER A 277 6.23 -12.46 -8.16
N TYR A 278 5.41 -12.59 -7.13
CA TYR A 278 5.45 -11.68 -5.97
C TYR A 278 6.83 -11.70 -5.28
N SER A 279 7.45 -12.86 -5.11
CA SER A 279 8.79 -12.96 -4.50
C SER A 279 9.84 -12.23 -5.31
N GLU A 280 9.83 -12.39 -6.65
CA GLU A 280 10.72 -11.66 -7.55
C GLU A 280 10.48 -10.14 -7.52
N PHE A 281 9.21 -9.71 -7.40
CA PHE A 281 8.86 -8.30 -7.25
C PHE A 281 9.48 -7.72 -5.99
N LEU A 282 9.25 -8.33 -4.84
CA LEU A 282 9.73 -7.80 -3.56
C LEU A 282 11.26 -7.81 -3.52
N ILE A 283 11.90 -8.91 -3.89
CA ILE A 283 13.37 -9.02 -3.87
C ILE A 283 14.02 -8.03 -4.83
N SER A 284 13.50 -7.88 -6.06
CA SER A 284 14.09 -6.93 -7.02
C SER A 284 14.02 -5.48 -6.54
N ASN A 285 12.93 -5.08 -5.87
CA ASN A 285 12.79 -3.75 -5.27
C ASN A 285 13.76 -3.57 -4.09
N VAL A 286 13.81 -4.55 -3.19
CA VAL A 286 14.73 -4.52 -2.03
C VAL A 286 16.19 -4.49 -2.50
N GLU A 287 16.58 -5.29 -3.49
CA GLU A 287 17.93 -5.27 -4.06
C GLU A 287 18.28 -3.92 -4.69
N LEU A 288 17.32 -3.28 -5.39
CA LEU A 288 17.50 -1.95 -5.95
C LEU A 288 17.80 -0.93 -4.85
N ILE A 289 17.02 -0.95 -3.77
CA ILE A 289 17.19 -0.08 -2.60
C ILE A 289 18.55 -0.35 -1.95
N VAL A 290 18.85 -1.60 -1.64
CA VAL A 290 20.08 -2.02 -0.98
C VAL A 290 21.32 -1.62 -1.79
N ASN A 291 21.31 -1.85 -3.10
CA ASN A 291 22.46 -1.53 -3.96
C ASN A 291 22.68 -0.01 -4.11
N SER A 292 21.66 0.80 -3.89
CA SER A 292 21.72 2.25 -3.99
C SER A 292 22.14 2.92 -2.67
N LEU A 293 21.95 2.24 -1.52
CA LEU A 293 22.19 2.79 -0.17
C LEU A 293 23.42 2.20 0.55
N LYS A 294 24.11 1.25 -0.07
CA LYS A 294 25.35 0.64 0.48
C LYS A 294 26.54 1.59 0.56
#